data_b0d6a59ffe5ba6f7acf098c56a0ab01b
#
_entry.id   b0d6a59ffe5ba6f7acf098c56a0ab01b
#
_cell.length_a   1.000
_cell.length_b   1.000
_cell.length_c   1.000
_cell.angle_alpha   90.00
_cell.angle_beta   90.00
_cell.angle_gamma   90.00
#
_symmetry.space_group_name_H-M   'P 1'
#
loop_
_entity.id
_entity.type
_entity.pdbx_description
1 polymer ?
#
loop_
_entity_poly.entity_id
_entity_poly.type
_entity_poly.pdbx_seq_one_letter_code
_entity_poly.pdbx_strand_id
1 'polypeptide(L)'
;MENKSFTNENLSIKSEGSNLYLEGYAAVYGNVDSCKDIIQAGAFDMFLASEGAKRVKFCYSHSMSQVIGVVEQMKSDEKGLWFRAKLSNTTLGKDVAVLIEDGALSEFSIGYKTENSFYKDDGVRVLTQLSLYEISVVSRAANPKAVLTETERKKEQEVKPDIKEMSYAQLKSELEELESRKADVLAQMDARIIRAINLN
;
A
#
# COMPACT_ATOMS: atom_id res chain seq x y z
N MET A 1 12.47 -14.37 12.65
CA MET A 1 11.86 -13.20 11.99
C MET A 1 10.87 -12.62 12.96
N GLU A 2 11.03 -11.37 13.30
CA GLU A 2 10.10 -10.63 14.13
C GLU A 2 9.09 -9.91 13.24
N ASN A 3 7.83 -9.80 13.68
CA ASN A 3 6.75 -9.16 12.92
C ASN A 3 6.17 -8.01 13.73
N LYS A 4 5.91 -6.90 13.09
CA LYS A 4 5.20 -5.75 13.63
C LYS A 4 4.17 -5.26 12.63
N SER A 5 2.99 -5.01 13.15
CA SER A 5 1.87 -4.50 12.37
C SER A 5 1.49 -3.10 12.80
N PHE A 6 1.22 -2.25 11.82
CA PHE A 6 0.80 -0.87 12.01
C PHE A 6 -0.45 -0.65 11.18
N THR A 7 -1.45 -0.02 11.75
CA THR A 7 -2.56 0.49 10.94
C THR A 7 -2.23 1.84 10.38
N ASN A 8 -2.75 2.05 9.24
CA ASN A 8 -2.41 3.21 8.45
C ASN A 8 -3.65 4.07 8.22
N GLU A 9 -3.69 5.22 8.89
CA GLU A 9 -4.67 6.27 8.61
C GLU A 9 -4.49 6.89 7.21
N ASN A 10 -3.46 6.47 6.47
CA ASN A 10 -3.07 7.02 5.18
C ASN A 10 -2.78 5.93 4.14
N LEU A 11 -3.54 4.83 4.16
CA LEU A 11 -3.53 3.87 3.06
C LEU A 11 -4.22 4.52 1.85
N SER A 12 -3.51 4.68 0.77
CA SER A 12 -4.11 5.08 -0.51
C SER A 12 -3.85 4.04 -1.58
N ILE A 13 -4.91 3.68 -2.32
CA ILE A 13 -4.79 2.95 -3.58
C ILE A 13 -4.77 4.00 -4.69
N LYS A 14 -3.76 3.92 -5.54
CA LYS A 14 -3.66 4.77 -6.72
C LYS A 14 -3.64 3.92 -7.98
N SER A 15 -4.49 4.27 -8.93
CA SER A 15 -4.48 3.65 -10.26
C SER A 15 -3.70 4.55 -11.22
N GLU A 16 -2.64 4.03 -11.81
CA GLU A 16 -1.87 4.69 -12.85
C GLU A 16 -1.88 3.82 -14.11
N GLY A 17 -2.81 4.12 -15.02
CA GLY A 17 -3.10 3.27 -16.16
C GLY A 17 -3.69 1.93 -15.71
N SER A 18 -3.04 0.82 -16.06
CA SER A 18 -3.43 -0.54 -15.65
C SER A 18 -2.73 -1.03 -14.37
N ASN A 19 -1.92 -0.20 -13.71
CA ASN A 19 -1.18 -0.57 -12.52
C ASN A 19 -1.88 -0.04 -11.27
N LEU A 20 -1.94 -0.85 -10.23
CA LEU A 20 -2.41 -0.48 -8.90
C LEU A 20 -1.23 -0.30 -7.96
N TYR A 21 -1.23 0.78 -7.21
CA TYR A 21 -0.22 1.12 -6.22
C TYR A 21 -0.84 1.26 -4.85
N LEU A 22 -0.10 0.79 -3.85
CA LEU A 22 -0.40 1.01 -2.44
C LEU A 22 0.67 1.92 -1.85
N GLU A 23 0.25 2.95 -1.15
CA GLU A 23 1.14 3.88 -0.47
C GLU A 23 0.70 4.03 0.98
N GLY A 24 1.65 4.18 1.88
CA GLY A 24 1.36 4.38 3.28
C GLY A 24 2.58 4.19 4.18
N TYR A 25 2.34 4.15 5.48
CA TYR A 25 3.40 3.90 6.46
C TYR A 25 3.43 2.43 6.84
N ALA A 26 4.52 1.75 6.53
CA ALA A 26 4.76 0.36 6.95
C ALA A 26 5.07 0.25 8.45
N ALA A 27 5.57 1.33 9.05
CA ALA A 27 5.88 1.45 10.47
C ALA A 27 5.75 2.90 10.94
N VAL A 28 5.28 3.12 12.17
CA VAL A 28 5.18 4.44 12.82
C VAL A 28 6.16 4.51 13.98
N TYR A 29 6.79 5.67 14.18
CA TYR A 29 7.77 5.89 15.23
C TYR A 29 7.13 6.32 16.56
N GLY A 30 7.80 6.04 17.65
CA GLY A 30 7.52 6.60 18.98
C GLY A 30 6.32 6.04 19.72
N ASN A 31 5.45 5.25 19.11
CA ASN A 31 4.33 4.62 19.80
C ASN A 31 4.72 3.25 20.38
N VAL A 32 4.15 2.91 21.54
CA VAL A 32 4.26 1.56 22.12
C VAL A 32 3.27 0.65 21.40
N ASP A 33 3.74 -0.47 20.88
CA ASP A 33 2.90 -1.49 20.25
C ASP A 33 2.42 -2.57 21.24
N SER A 34 1.66 -3.55 20.72
CA SER A 34 1.13 -4.67 21.53
C SER A 34 2.22 -5.60 22.08
N CYS A 35 3.43 -5.57 21.52
CA CYS A 35 4.59 -6.32 21.99
C CYS A 35 5.42 -5.55 23.02
N LYS A 36 4.97 -4.36 23.45
CA LYS A 36 5.70 -3.41 24.29
C LYS A 36 6.99 -2.91 23.65
N ASP A 37 6.98 -2.74 22.33
CA ASP A 37 8.10 -2.19 21.59
C ASP A 37 7.82 -0.77 21.11
N ILE A 38 8.86 0.05 21.05
CA ILE A 38 8.88 1.34 20.37
C ILE A 38 9.89 1.28 19.25
N ILE A 39 9.52 1.67 18.04
CA ILE A 39 10.49 1.94 16.97
C ILE A 39 10.95 3.38 17.14
N GLN A 40 12.24 3.57 17.32
CA GLN A 40 12.86 4.90 17.40
C GLN A 40 12.94 5.53 16.00
N ALA A 41 12.77 6.87 15.93
CA ALA A 41 13.01 7.59 14.69
C ALA A 41 14.45 7.33 14.19
N GLY A 42 14.58 7.09 12.88
CA GLY A 42 15.87 6.74 12.27
C GLY A 42 16.26 5.24 12.36
N ALA A 43 15.45 4.39 13.00
CA ALA A 43 15.76 2.97 13.15
C ALA A 43 15.96 2.21 11.82
N PHE A 44 15.47 2.74 10.72
CA PHE A 44 15.60 2.15 9.37
C PHE A 44 16.68 2.81 8.51
N ASP A 45 17.28 3.92 8.93
CA ASP A 45 18.13 4.76 8.06
C ASP A 45 19.34 3.98 7.51
N MET A 46 20.04 3.23 8.35
CA MET A 46 21.18 2.41 7.91
C MET A 46 20.74 1.31 6.93
N PHE A 47 19.57 0.70 7.17
CA PHE A 47 19.04 -0.32 6.26
C PHE A 47 18.63 0.30 4.92
N LEU A 48 17.96 1.44 4.91
CA LEU A 48 17.54 2.14 3.68
C LEU A 48 18.73 2.55 2.81
N ALA A 49 19.87 2.86 3.41
CA ALA A 49 21.11 3.16 2.69
C ALA A 49 21.84 1.90 2.15
N SER A 50 21.40 0.71 2.50
CA SER A 50 22.03 -0.56 2.12
C SER A 50 21.41 -1.17 0.87
N GLU A 51 22.15 -2.06 0.19
CA GLU A 51 21.60 -2.89 -0.90
C GLU A 51 20.48 -3.84 -0.44
N GLY A 52 20.38 -4.11 0.87
CA GLY A 52 19.31 -4.91 1.46
C GLY A 52 17.93 -4.30 1.24
N ALA A 53 17.83 -2.97 1.21
CA ALA A 53 16.56 -2.26 0.99
C ALA A 53 15.89 -2.63 -0.35
N LYS A 54 16.68 -2.90 -1.40
CA LYS A 54 16.18 -3.32 -2.73
C LYS A 54 15.60 -4.74 -2.74
N ARG A 55 15.79 -5.52 -1.66
CA ARG A 55 15.37 -6.92 -1.56
C ARG A 55 14.09 -7.12 -0.76
N VAL A 56 13.54 -6.06 -0.16
CA VAL A 56 12.29 -6.10 0.60
C VAL A 56 11.16 -6.61 -0.28
N LYS A 57 10.40 -7.60 0.23
CA LYS A 57 9.28 -8.19 -0.49
C LYS A 57 7.98 -7.52 -0.09
N PHE A 58 7.05 -7.43 -1.04
CA PHE A 58 5.68 -7.02 -0.76
C PHE A 58 4.81 -8.27 -0.74
N CYS A 59 4.29 -8.60 0.44
CA CYS A 59 3.67 -9.90 0.70
C CYS A 59 2.23 -9.77 1.22
N TYR A 60 1.53 -10.89 1.29
CA TYR A 60 0.27 -11.06 1.98
C TYR A 60 0.47 -11.92 3.23
N SER A 61 -0.08 -11.45 4.37
CA SER A 61 -0.11 -12.19 5.66
C SER A 61 1.25 -12.73 6.12
N HIS A 62 2.32 -11.95 5.99
CA HIS A 62 3.69 -12.32 6.39
C HIS A 62 4.26 -13.56 5.67
N SER A 63 3.64 -13.98 4.58
CA SER A 63 4.08 -15.17 3.86
C SER A 63 5.03 -14.81 2.71
N MET A 64 6.30 -15.17 2.85
CA MET A 64 7.31 -14.99 1.81
C MET A 64 7.02 -15.81 0.54
N SER A 65 6.10 -16.79 0.61
CA SER A 65 5.60 -17.53 -0.56
C SER A 65 4.40 -16.85 -1.25
N GLN A 66 3.81 -15.83 -0.61
CA GLN A 66 2.66 -15.07 -1.11
C GLN A 66 3.08 -13.64 -1.44
N VAL A 67 4.00 -13.50 -2.38
CA VAL A 67 4.42 -12.19 -2.89
C VAL A 67 3.32 -11.63 -3.77
N ILE A 68 2.82 -10.43 -3.42
CA ILE A 68 1.71 -9.75 -4.12
C ILE A 68 2.17 -8.58 -4.98
N GLY A 69 3.44 -8.19 -4.90
CA GLY A 69 3.92 -7.06 -5.65
C GLY A 69 5.38 -6.71 -5.41
N VAL A 70 5.74 -5.48 -5.76
CA VAL A 70 7.11 -4.96 -5.65
C VAL A 70 7.09 -3.66 -4.87
N VAL A 71 7.93 -3.56 -3.84
CA VAL A 71 8.21 -2.28 -3.18
C VAL A 71 9.09 -1.46 -4.10
N GLU A 72 8.57 -0.32 -4.57
CA GLU A 72 9.30 0.57 -5.48
C GLU A 72 10.04 1.67 -4.75
N GLN A 73 9.47 2.14 -3.64
CA GLN A 73 10.06 3.23 -2.85
C GLN A 73 9.86 2.98 -1.36
N MET A 74 10.85 3.35 -0.58
CA MET A 74 10.78 3.47 0.88
C MET A 74 11.56 4.72 1.31
N LYS A 75 11.05 5.42 2.31
CA LYS A 75 11.71 6.56 2.95
C LYS A 75 11.35 6.63 4.41
N SER A 76 12.30 7.07 5.22
CA SER A 76 12.09 7.42 6.62
C SER A 76 11.78 8.92 6.72
N ASP A 77 10.76 9.30 7.49
CA ASP A 77 10.43 10.69 7.82
C ASP A 77 10.10 10.81 9.31
N GLU A 78 9.58 11.96 9.74
CA GLU A 78 9.27 12.22 11.16
C GLU A 78 8.16 11.30 11.71
N LYS A 79 7.24 10.83 10.87
CA LYS A 79 6.12 9.96 11.25
C LYS A 79 6.54 8.49 11.31
N GLY A 80 7.37 8.04 10.35
CA GLY A 80 7.71 6.62 10.28
C GLY A 80 8.40 6.20 8.98
N LEU A 81 8.29 4.92 8.65
CA LEU A 81 8.74 4.34 7.41
C LEU A 81 7.60 4.37 6.38
N TRP A 82 7.62 5.35 5.50
CA TRP A 82 6.72 5.41 4.35
C TRP A 82 7.18 4.48 3.23
N PHE A 83 6.24 3.90 2.50
CA PHE A 83 6.53 3.08 1.33
C PHE A 83 5.52 3.31 0.20
N ARG A 84 5.94 2.97 -1.01
CA ARG A 84 5.10 2.80 -2.19
C ARG A 84 5.40 1.43 -2.79
N ALA A 85 4.37 0.64 -3.02
CA ALA A 85 4.47 -0.67 -3.66
C ALA A 85 3.48 -0.80 -4.81
N LYS A 86 3.92 -1.44 -5.88
CA LYS A 86 3.07 -1.81 -7.02
C LYS A 86 2.52 -3.20 -6.81
N LEU A 87 1.21 -3.37 -6.90
CA LEU A 87 0.57 -4.68 -6.95
C LEU A 87 0.84 -5.37 -8.29
N SER A 88 1.21 -6.64 -8.22
CA SER A 88 1.41 -7.48 -9.40
C SER A 88 0.07 -7.95 -9.96
N ASN A 89 -0.04 -8.00 -11.29
CA ASN A 89 -1.25 -8.45 -11.99
C ASN A 89 -1.37 -9.99 -11.98
N THR A 90 -1.25 -10.60 -10.79
CA THR A 90 -1.48 -12.02 -10.51
C THR A 90 -2.88 -12.22 -9.94
N THR A 91 -3.36 -13.46 -9.87
CA THR A 91 -4.64 -13.76 -9.21
C THR A 91 -4.63 -13.26 -7.77
N LEU A 92 -3.62 -13.62 -6.98
CA LEU A 92 -3.50 -13.18 -5.59
C LEU A 92 -3.41 -11.65 -5.46
N GLY A 93 -2.65 -10.97 -6.33
CA GLY A 93 -2.55 -9.51 -6.31
C GLY A 93 -3.89 -8.83 -6.57
N LYS A 94 -4.70 -9.36 -7.50
CA LYS A 94 -6.06 -8.88 -7.77
C LYS A 94 -7.01 -9.13 -6.61
N ASP A 95 -6.97 -10.34 -6.03
CA ASP A 95 -7.81 -10.70 -4.89
C ASP A 95 -7.53 -9.78 -3.71
N VAL A 96 -6.25 -9.51 -3.42
CA VAL A 96 -5.84 -8.57 -2.36
C VAL A 96 -6.30 -7.14 -2.68
N ALA A 97 -6.21 -6.70 -3.95
CA ALA A 97 -6.69 -5.37 -4.36
C ALA A 97 -8.18 -5.20 -4.06
N VAL A 98 -9.01 -6.17 -4.46
CA VAL A 98 -10.46 -6.17 -4.20
C VAL A 98 -10.74 -6.13 -2.69
N LEU A 99 -10.05 -6.95 -1.90
CA LEU A 99 -10.23 -6.97 -0.44
C LEU A 99 -9.83 -5.64 0.22
N ILE A 100 -8.87 -4.91 -0.33
CA ILE A 100 -8.49 -3.58 0.14
C ILE A 100 -9.55 -2.55 -0.27
N GLU A 101 -10.03 -2.59 -1.52
CA GLU A 101 -11.10 -1.71 -2.01
C GLU A 101 -12.39 -1.89 -1.21
N ASP A 102 -12.75 -3.13 -0.88
CA ASP A 102 -13.89 -3.46 -0.01
C ASP A 102 -13.67 -3.07 1.46
N GLY A 103 -12.43 -2.69 1.84
CA GLY A 103 -12.05 -2.37 3.21
C GLY A 103 -11.93 -3.58 4.13
N ALA A 104 -11.92 -4.80 3.58
CA ALA A 104 -11.67 -6.02 4.34
C ALA A 104 -10.20 -6.15 4.78
N LEU A 105 -9.29 -5.56 4.00
CA LEU A 105 -7.87 -5.43 4.33
C LEU A 105 -7.50 -3.95 4.37
N SER A 106 -6.98 -3.47 5.47
CA SER A 106 -6.66 -2.05 5.66
C SER A 106 -5.39 -1.80 6.45
N GLU A 107 -4.62 -2.85 6.74
CA GLU A 107 -3.52 -2.79 7.68
C GLU A 107 -2.24 -3.33 7.05
N PHE A 108 -1.11 -2.70 7.45
CA PHE A 108 0.21 -3.18 7.08
C PHE A 108 0.97 -3.71 8.28
N SER A 109 1.88 -4.61 7.99
CA SER A 109 2.80 -5.18 8.95
C SER A 109 4.18 -5.30 8.31
N ILE A 110 5.22 -5.35 9.13
CA ILE A 110 6.58 -5.55 8.67
C ILE A 110 7.19 -6.81 9.27
N GLY A 111 7.92 -7.56 8.45
CA GLY A 111 8.84 -8.59 8.90
C GLY A 111 10.27 -8.04 8.93
N TYR A 112 10.92 -8.09 10.08
CA TYR A 112 12.20 -7.47 10.29
C TYR A 112 13.13 -8.33 11.17
N LYS A 113 14.38 -7.89 11.22
CA LYS A 113 15.37 -8.33 12.20
C LYS A 113 15.76 -7.13 13.05
N THR A 114 15.77 -7.30 14.37
CA THR A 114 16.35 -6.34 15.29
C THR A 114 17.87 -6.44 15.23
N GLU A 115 18.52 -5.38 14.78
CA GLU A 115 19.98 -5.29 14.78
C GLU A 115 20.46 -4.66 16.10
N ASN A 116 19.70 -3.68 16.63
CA ASN A 116 20.04 -3.02 17.88
C ASN A 116 18.78 -2.58 18.64
N SER A 117 18.80 -2.73 19.97
CA SER A 117 17.70 -2.32 20.86
C SER A 117 18.19 -2.19 22.30
N PHE A 118 17.40 -1.51 23.14
CA PHE A 118 17.56 -1.48 24.58
C PHE A 118 16.22 -1.50 25.29
N TYR A 119 16.21 -1.81 26.59
CA TYR A 119 15.00 -1.77 27.41
C TYR A 119 15.01 -0.55 28.31
N LYS A 120 13.83 0.09 28.45
CA LYS A 120 13.56 1.10 29.46
C LYS A 120 13.27 0.45 30.80
N ASP A 121 13.29 1.24 31.88
CA ASP A 121 13.02 0.78 33.26
C ASP A 121 11.60 0.19 33.41
N ASP A 122 10.64 0.61 32.59
CA ASP A 122 9.27 0.13 32.55
C ASP A 122 9.08 -1.17 31.75
N GLY A 123 10.17 -1.74 31.24
CA GLY A 123 10.18 -2.98 30.47
C GLY A 123 9.80 -2.81 28.99
N VAL A 124 9.62 -1.58 28.52
CA VAL A 124 9.39 -1.27 27.10
C VAL A 124 10.70 -1.41 26.34
N ARG A 125 10.71 -2.19 25.25
CA ARG A 125 11.87 -2.34 24.37
C ARG A 125 11.88 -1.24 23.31
N VAL A 126 13.01 -0.52 23.21
CA VAL A 126 13.23 0.51 22.18
C VAL A 126 14.10 -0.10 21.07
N LEU A 127 13.56 -0.17 19.88
CA LEU A 127 14.23 -0.68 18.68
C LEU A 127 14.93 0.49 18.00
N THR A 128 16.26 0.46 18.00
CA THR A 128 17.10 1.57 17.51
C THR A 128 17.68 1.32 16.12
N GLN A 129 17.76 0.04 15.70
CA GLN A 129 18.22 -0.32 14.37
C GLN A 129 17.55 -1.60 13.90
N LEU A 130 16.94 -1.54 12.71
CA LEU A 130 16.15 -2.62 12.11
C LEU A 130 16.57 -2.87 10.66
N SER A 131 16.50 -4.15 10.26
CA SER A 131 16.62 -4.58 8.86
C SER A 131 15.33 -5.28 8.42
N LEU A 132 14.74 -4.87 7.29
CA LEU A 132 13.48 -5.40 6.79
C LEU A 132 13.69 -6.62 5.89
N TYR A 133 12.76 -7.55 5.97
CA TYR A 133 12.61 -8.65 5.02
C TYR A 133 11.41 -8.43 4.10
N GLU A 134 10.30 -7.96 4.66
CA GLU A 134 9.06 -7.76 3.92
C GLU A 134 8.18 -6.66 4.54
N ILE A 135 7.29 -6.14 3.70
CA ILE A 135 6.10 -5.36 4.08
C ILE A 135 4.90 -6.19 3.64
N SER A 136 3.93 -6.41 4.52
CA SER A 136 2.76 -7.23 4.23
C SER A 136 1.45 -6.47 4.41
N VAL A 137 0.50 -6.75 3.52
CA VAL A 137 -0.92 -6.49 3.77
C VAL A 137 -1.42 -7.58 4.70
N VAL A 138 -2.09 -7.20 5.79
CA VAL A 138 -2.59 -8.14 6.82
C VAL A 138 -4.04 -7.84 7.18
N SER A 139 -4.75 -8.87 7.65
CA SER A 139 -6.14 -8.75 8.12
C SER A 139 -6.25 -8.09 9.48
N ARG A 140 -5.20 -8.14 10.30
CA ARG A 140 -5.13 -7.52 11.62
C ARG A 140 -3.70 -7.20 11.99
N ALA A 141 -3.47 -5.94 12.33
CA ALA A 141 -2.19 -5.47 12.84
C ALA A 141 -2.03 -5.76 14.35
N ALA A 142 -0.79 -5.85 14.81
CA ALA A 142 -0.50 -6.00 16.24
C ALA A 142 -0.77 -4.72 17.04
N ASN A 143 -1.02 -3.58 16.39
CA ASN A 143 -1.32 -2.31 17.06
C ASN A 143 -2.81 -2.00 17.06
N PRO A 144 -3.50 -1.97 18.23
CA PRO A 144 -4.94 -1.73 18.34
C PRO A 144 -5.40 -0.28 18.11
N LYS A 145 -4.49 0.69 17.94
CA LYS A 145 -4.86 2.09 17.62
C LYS A 145 -5.16 2.34 16.16
N ALA A 146 -5.32 1.34 15.46
CA ALA A 146 -5.37 1.20 14.06
C ALA A 146 -6.79 1.05 13.54
N VAL A 147 -7.58 2.09 13.62
CA VAL A 147 -8.93 2.16 13.05
C VAL A 147 -8.94 3.20 11.95
N LEU A 148 -9.31 2.80 10.73
CA LEU A 148 -9.71 3.72 9.67
C LEU A 148 -10.85 4.60 10.18
N THR A 149 -10.64 5.91 10.27
CA THR A 149 -11.73 6.83 10.57
C THR A 149 -12.68 6.88 9.36
N GLU A 150 -13.98 6.72 9.62
CA GLU A 150 -15.05 6.74 8.60
C GLU A 150 -15.05 7.99 7.69
N THR A 151 -14.30 9.02 8.04
CA THR A 151 -14.31 10.33 7.38
C THR A 151 -13.60 10.31 6.02
N GLU A 152 -12.67 9.41 5.77
CA GLU A 152 -11.96 9.31 4.49
C GLU A 152 -12.65 8.35 3.52
N ARG A 153 -13.36 7.34 4.00
CA ARG A 153 -14.25 6.50 3.17
C ARG A 153 -15.35 7.27 2.47
N LYS A 154 -15.78 8.41 3.02
CA LYS A 154 -16.86 9.24 2.43
C LYS A 154 -16.39 10.19 1.33
N LYS A 155 -15.11 10.41 1.14
CA LYS A 155 -14.60 11.31 0.08
C LYS A 155 -14.32 10.60 -1.24
N GLU A 156 -14.17 9.28 -1.26
CA GLU A 156 -13.96 8.52 -2.50
C GLU A 156 -15.20 7.76 -2.98
N GLN A 157 -16.25 7.70 -2.17
CA GLN A 157 -17.60 7.39 -2.64
C GLN A 157 -18.28 8.71 -3.07
N GLU A 158 -17.82 9.34 -4.12
CA GLU A 158 -18.79 9.90 -5.06
C GLU A 158 -19.61 8.70 -5.55
N VAL A 159 -20.70 8.45 -4.84
CA VAL A 159 -21.76 7.53 -5.24
C VAL A 159 -22.10 7.91 -6.67
N LYS A 160 -21.61 7.15 -7.65
CA LYS A 160 -22.18 7.24 -8.99
C LYS A 160 -23.68 6.99 -8.79
N PRO A 161 -24.54 7.91 -9.14
CA PRO A 161 -25.97 7.75 -8.94
C PRO A 161 -26.39 6.41 -9.57
N ASP A 162 -27.24 5.65 -8.88
CA ASP A 162 -27.77 4.41 -9.44
C ASP A 162 -28.35 4.74 -10.81
N ILE A 163 -27.91 4.03 -11.85
CA ILE A 163 -28.36 4.25 -13.24
C ILE A 163 -29.91 4.32 -13.33
N LYS A 164 -30.61 3.67 -12.40
CA LYS A 164 -32.08 3.71 -12.29
C LYS A 164 -32.64 5.06 -11.81
N GLU A 165 -31.84 5.87 -11.12
CA GLU A 165 -32.25 7.18 -10.61
C GLU A 165 -31.74 8.36 -11.48
N MET A 166 -30.95 8.08 -12.50
CA MET A 166 -30.40 9.09 -13.38
C MET A 166 -31.47 9.59 -14.38
N SER A 167 -31.54 10.91 -14.55
CA SER A 167 -32.34 11.50 -15.59
C SER A 167 -31.76 11.18 -16.99
N TYR A 168 -32.61 11.20 -18.01
CA TYR A 168 -32.19 10.97 -19.41
C TYR A 168 -31.02 11.89 -19.83
N ALA A 169 -31.02 13.14 -19.38
CA ALA A 169 -29.96 14.10 -19.68
C ALA A 169 -28.61 13.70 -19.05
N GLN A 170 -28.63 13.18 -17.82
CA GLN A 170 -27.43 12.68 -17.13
C GLN A 170 -26.88 11.44 -17.80
N LEU A 171 -27.75 10.48 -18.16
CA LEU A 171 -27.37 9.25 -18.89
C LEU A 171 -26.74 9.58 -20.24
N LYS A 172 -27.29 10.58 -20.96
CA LYS A 172 -26.75 11.02 -22.23
C LYS A 172 -25.36 11.64 -22.08
N SER A 173 -25.14 12.48 -21.07
CA SER A 173 -23.83 13.09 -20.78
C SER A 173 -22.78 12.03 -20.42
N GLU A 174 -23.14 11.04 -19.60
CA GLU A 174 -22.22 9.94 -19.26
C GLU A 174 -21.87 9.06 -20.45
N LEU A 175 -22.84 8.81 -21.36
CA LEU A 175 -22.62 8.08 -22.59
C LEU A 175 -21.64 8.83 -23.51
N GLU A 176 -21.79 10.14 -23.68
CA GLU A 176 -20.89 10.97 -24.48
C GLU A 176 -19.46 10.97 -23.89
N GLU A 177 -19.33 11.02 -22.56
CA GLU A 177 -18.02 10.91 -21.89
C GLU A 177 -17.37 9.55 -22.10
N LEU A 178 -18.14 8.46 -21.99
CA LEU A 178 -17.64 7.09 -22.23
C LEU A 178 -17.22 6.88 -23.68
N GLU A 179 -17.96 7.43 -24.65
CA GLU A 179 -17.61 7.37 -26.07
C GLU A 179 -16.31 8.13 -26.36
N SER A 180 -16.14 9.32 -25.75
CA SER A 180 -14.89 10.09 -25.83
C SER A 180 -13.70 9.33 -25.28
N ARG A 181 -13.82 8.75 -24.08
CA ARG A 181 -12.79 7.91 -23.47
C ARG A 181 -12.45 6.70 -24.30
N LYS A 182 -13.45 6.06 -24.89
CA LYS A 182 -13.24 4.91 -25.80
C LYS A 182 -12.45 5.33 -27.04
N ALA A 183 -12.75 6.49 -27.62
CA ALA A 183 -12.00 7.02 -28.78
C ALA A 183 -10.54 7.30 -28.43
N ASP A 184 -10.25 7.88 -27.25
CA ASP A 184 -8.89 8.15 -26.78
C ASP A 184 -8.08 6.85 -26.56
N VAL A 185 -8.72 5.84 -25.98
CA VAL A 185 -8.09 4.53 -25.78
C VAL A 185 -7.76 3.87 -27.10
N LEU A 186 -8.67 3.89 -28.07
CA LEU A 186 -8.46 3.35 -29.40
C LEU A 186 -7.31 4.07 -30.12
N ALA A 187 -7.25 5.41 -30.08
CA ALA A 187 -6.18 6.18 -30.65
C ALA A 187 -4.79 5.85 -30.03
N GLN A 188 -4.76 5.64 -28.71
CA GLN A 188 -3.52 5.20 -28.04
C GLN A 188 -3.10 3.77 -28.42
N MET A 189 -4.06 2.87 -28.62
CA MET A 189 -3.79 1.51 -29.08
C MET A 189 -3.22 1.52 -30.52
N ASP A 190 -3.82 2.29 -31.44
CA ASP A 190 -3.33 2.43 -32.81
C ASP A 190 -1.93 3.01 -32.86
N ALA A 191 -1.64 4.04 -32.06
CA ALA A 191 -0.30 4.63 -31.95
C ALA A 191 0.74 3.63 -31.44
N ARG A 192 0.36 2.74 -30.52
CA ARG A 192 1.23 1.65 -30.00
C ARG A 192 1.49 0.59 -31.07
N ILE A 193 0.47 0.20 -31.82
CA ILE A 193 0.59 -0.78 -32.92
C ILE A 193 1.51 -0.23 -34.02
N ILE A 194 1.32 1.03 -34.43
CA ILE A 194 2.16 1.68 -35.44
C ILE A 194 3.62 1.74 -34.99
N ARG A 195 3.88 2.08 -33.72
CA ARG A 195 5.25 2.06 -33.18
C ARG A 195 5.87 0.68 -33.17
N ALA A 196 5.10 -0.36 -32.86
CA ALA A 196 5.60 -1.74 -32.86
C ALA A 196 5.94 -2.24 -34.28
N ILE A 197 5.18 -1.81 -35.30
CA ILE A 197 5.43 -2.16 -36.71
C ILE A 197 6.67 -1.44 -37.25
N ASN A 198 6.92 -0.18 -36.85
CA ASN A 198 8.05 0.62 -37.35
C ASN A 198 9.39 0.32 -36.63
N LEU A 199 9.40 -0.58 -35.64
CA LEU A 199 10.62 -1.01 -34.93
C LEU A 199 11.17 -2.36 -35.41
N ASN A 200 10.56 -2.96 -36.43
CA ASN A 200 11.04 -4.14 -37.17
C ASN A 200 11.43 -3.73 -38.61
#